data_40a84030727a2d5da7992873ebe8685c
#
_entry.id   40a84030727a2d5da7992873ebe8685c
#
_cell.length_a   1.000
_cell.length_b   1.000
_cell.length_c   1.000
_cell.angle_alpha   90.00
_cell.angle_beta   90.00
_cell.angle_gamma   90.00
#
_symmetry.space_group_name_H-M   'P 1'
#
loop_
_entity.id
_entity.type
_entity.pdbx_description
1 polymer ?
#
loop_
_entity_poly.entity_id
_entity_poly.type
_entity_poly.pdbx_seq_one_letter_code
_entity_poly.pdbx_strand_id
1 'polypeptide(L)'
;NLLNSNIIVAKQNQNTMNYIKRNISKNQSNKIFFNEDFSFTNGENGYFYYEDKFGGLKLPEPNVLGLYQLENISTAIVTLRILDFNIKDENIKKGIQNINNIARLQEITAGNLKNLVKDNLFLISGDHNEDGARVLNDYLQSLDCNKHIIVGMMANKDHESYIKCIKNISSITTVDIPNQPNAISGKKLKDKFNHLPNVKYAESVEMAIKSIELNRGDLLIITGSLYLCSE
;
A
#
# COMPACT_ATOMS: atom_id res chain seq x y z
N ASN A 1 -25.28 -11.43 12.19
CA ASN A 1 -26.54 -11.63 11.45
C ASN A 1 -26.48 -10.82 10.14
N LEU A 2 -26.16 -11.48 9.02
CA LEU A 2 -25.99 -10.83 7.70
C LEU A 2 -27.31 -10.88 6.86
N LEU A 3 -28.45 -11.10 7.51
CA LEU A 3 -29.74 -11.13 6.84
C LEU A 3 -30.05 -9.72 6.27
N ASN A 4 -30.38 -9.66 4.99
CA ASN A 4 -30.72 -8.44 4.25
C ASN A 4 -29.59 -7.39 4.12
N SER A 5 -28.33 -7.82 4.18
CA SER A 5 -27.16 -6.96 3.94
C SER A 5 -26.67 -7.11 2.50
N ASN A 6 -25.97 -6.11 1.97
CA ASN A 6 -25.14 -6.28 0.79
C ASN A 6 -23.75 -6.75 1.22
N ILE A 7 -23.24 -7.80 0.57
CA ILE A 7 -21.89 -8.33 0.79
C ILE A 7 -21.08 -8.00 -0.46
N ILE A 8 -20.12 -7.10 -0.32
CA ILE A 8 -19.23 -6.71 -1.41
C ILE A 8 -17.86 -7.31 -1.12
N VAL A 9 -17.34 -8.06 -2.08
CA VAL A 9 -16.07 -8.78 -1.97
C VAL A 9 -15.10 -8.19 -2.98
N ALA A 10 -14.09 -7.49 -2.47
CA ALA A 10 -12.97 -6.98 -3.25
C ALA A 10 -12.15 -8.14 -3.84
N LYS A 11 -11.18 -7.83 -4.70
CA LYS A 11 -10.27 -8.81 -5.28
C LYS A 11 -9.59 -9.66 -4.20
N GLN A 12 -9.62 -10.96 -4.39
CA GLN A 12 -9.01 -11.95 -3.51
C GLN A 12 -8.21 -12.96 -4.34
N ASN A 13 -7.25 -13.65 -3.71
CA ASN A 13 -6.69 -14.86 -4.32
C ASN A 13 -7.77 -15.97 -4.43
N GLN A 14 -7.56 -16.92 -5.34
CA GLN A 14 -8.55 -17.95 -5.67
C GLN A 14 -8.98 -18.78 -4.44
N ASN A 15 -8.05 -19.12 -3.55
CA ASN A 15 -8.35 -19.93 -2.37
C ASN A 15 -9.25 -19.17 -1.38
N THR A 16 -8.90 -17.91 -1.11
CA THR A 16 -9.69 -17.02 -0.25
C THR A 16 -11.07 -16.76 -0.85
N MET A 17 -11.15 -16.50 -2.16
CA MET A 17 -12.43 -16.31 -2.85
C MET A 17 -13.32 -17.53 -2.73
N ASN A 18 -12.79 -18.74 -2.97
CA ASN A 18 -13.53 -19.98 -2.83
C ASN A 18 -14.01 -20.20 -1.40
N TYR A 19 -13.18 -19.90 -0.40
CA TYR A 19 -13.57 -19.98 1.00
C TYR A 19 -14.72 -19.01 1.32
N ILE A 20 -14.61 -17.75 0.91
CA ILE A 20 -15.66 -16.73 1.11
C ILE A 20 -16.96 -17.19 0.46
N LYS A 21 -16.94 -17.57 -0.83
CA LYS A 21 -18.14 -18.01 -1.56
C LYS A 21 -18.86 -19.17 -0.87
N ARG A 22 -18.11 -20.18 -0.37
CA ARG A 22 -18.69 -21.31 0.38
C ARG A 22 -19.38 -20.88 1.67
N ASN A 23 -18.78 -19.95 2.42
CA ASN A 23 -19.30 -19.54 3.71
C ASN A 23 -20.50 -18.59 3.61
N ILE A 24 -20.59 -17.77 2.56
CA ILE A 24 -21.71 -16.85 2.37
C ILE A 24 -22.79 -17.41 1.43
N SER A 25 -22.61 -18.59 0.83
CA SER A 25 -23.55 -19.18 -0.14
C SER A 25 -24.98 -19.32 0.40
N LYS A 26 -25.10 -19.71 1.66
CA LYS A 26 -26.38 -19.95 2.36
C LYS A 26 -27.04 -18.66 2.88
N ASN A 27 -26.40 -17.54 2.72
CA ASN A 27 -26.90 -16.25 3.20
C ASN A 27 -27.85 -15.64 2.16
N GLN A 28 -28.97 -15.05 2.59
CA GLN A 28 -29.94 -14.40 1.71
C GLN A 28 -29.51 -13.00 1.26
N SER A 29 -28.33 -12.55 1.67
CA SER A 29 -27.76 -11.24 1.30
C SER A 29 -27.46 -11.18 -0.19
N ASN A 30 -27.56 -9.98 -0.75
CA ASN A 30 -27.05 -9.69 -2.10
C ASN A 30 -25.51 -9.77 -2.09
N LYS A 31 -24.92 -10.53 -3.01
CA LYS A 31 -23.49 -10.80 -3.07
C LYS A 31 -22.92 -10.21 -4.34
N ILE A 32 -21.83 -9.48 -4.21
CA ILE A 32 -21.23 -8.70 -5.28
C ILE A 32 -19.72 -8.95 -5.24
N PHE A 33 -19.18 -9.48 -6.32
CA PHE A 33 -17.80 -9.94 -6.40
C PHE A 33 -17.02 -9.15 -7.45
N PHE A 34 -15.79 -8.84 -7.11
CA PHE A 34 -14.84 -8.28 -8.06
C PHE A 34 -14.61 -9.26 -9.24
N ASN A 35 -14.49 -8.75 -10.47
CA ASN A 35 -14.42 -9.45 -11.75
C ASN A 35 -15.65 -10.27 -12.17
N GLU A 36 -16.72 -10.28 -11.38
CA GLU A 36 -17.99 -10.91 -11.75
C GLU A 36 -19.09 -9.84 -11.89
N ASP A 37 -19.21 -8.97 -10.89
CA ASP A 37 -20.25 -7.95 -10.82
C ASP A 37 -19.74 -6.52 -11.01
N PHE A 38 -18.45 -6.31 -10.77
CA PHE A 38 -17.76 -5.05 -11.02
C PHE A 38 -16.30 -5.30 -11.33
N SER A 39 -15.70 -4.41 -12.12
CA SER A 39 -14.30 -4.52 -12.53
C SER A 39 -13.72 -3.14 -12.85
N PHE A 40 -12.40 -3.10 -13.07
CA PHE A 40 -11.76 -1.96 -13.72
C PHE A 40 -10.72 -2.45 -14.74
N THR A 41 -10.41 -1.60 -15.69
CA THR A 41 -9.29 -1.76 -16.62
C THR A 41 -8.45 -0.50 -16.63
N ASN A 42 -7.13 -0.65 -16.74
CA ASN A 42 -6.25 0.49 -16.93
C ASN A 42 -6.58 1.14 -18.27
N GLY A 43 -6.64 2.45 -18.25
CA GLY A 43 -6.82 3.26 -19.45
C GLY A 43 -5.50 3.92 -19.86
N GLU A 44 -5.60 4.83 -20.79
CA GLU A 44 -4.49 5.65 -21.28
C GLU A 44 -4.70 7.11 -20.84
N ASN A 45 -3.61 7.90 -20.87
CA ASN A 45 -3.65 9.36 -20.64
C ASN A 45 -4.20 9.79 -19.29
N GLY A 46 -3.89 9.05 -18.20
CA GLY A 46 -4.29 9.42 -16.85
C GLY A 46 -5.74 9.10 -16.51
N TYR A 47 -6.29 8.07 -17.16
CA TYR A 47 -7.64 7.56 -16.86
C TYR A 47 -7.63 6.06 -16.65
N PHE A 48 -8.65 5.57 -15.93
CA PHE A 48 -9.02 4.15 -15.87
C PHE A 48 -10.54 4.00 -16.16
N TYR A 49 -10.94 2.79 -16.53
CA TYR A 49 -12.33 2.48 -16.82
C TYR A 49 -12.88 1.55 -15.74
N TYR A 50 -13.95 1.95 -15.11
CA TYR A 50 -14.71 1.18 -14.12
C TYR A 50 -16.01 0.71 -14.75
N GLU A 51 -16.48 -0.50 -14.43
CA GLU A 51 -17.74 -1.06 -14.91
C GLU A 51 -18.45 -1.85 -13.81
N ASP A 52 -19.78 -1.71 -13.73
CA ASP A 52 -20.68 -2.53 -12.92
C ASP A 52 -22.06 -2.61 -13.58
N LYS A 53 -23.04 -3.24 -12.91
CA LYS A 53 -24.42 -3.37 -13.41
C LYS A 53 -25.15 -2.05 -13.68
N PHE A 54 -24.66 -0.94 -13.16
CA PHE A 54 -25.24 0.39 -13.37
C PHE A 54 -24.60 1.13 -14.55
N GLY A 55 -23.60 0.53 -15.20
CA GLY A 55 -22.88 1.05 -16.36
C GLY A 55 -21.46 1.48 -16.09
N GLY A 56 -20.74 1.76 -17.19
CA GLY A 56 -19.32 2.11 -17.15
C GLY A 56 -19.06 3.57 -16.81
N LEU A 57 -17.92 3.82 -16.17
CA LEU A 57 -17.39 5.15 -15.87
C LEU A 57 -15.97 5.30 -16.40
N LYS A 58 -15.70 6.38 -17.12
CA LYS A 58 -14.33 6.84 -17.37
C LYS A 58 -13.92 7.76 -16.24
N LEU A 59 -12.91 7.35 -15.47
CA LEU A 59 -12.49 7.99 -14.23
C LEU A 59 -11.04 8.45 -14.31
N PRO A 60 -10.67 9.59 -13.70
CA PRO A 60 -9.29 10.02 -13.62
C PRO A 60 -8.48 9.04 -12.76
N GLU A 61 -7.21 8.85 -13.11
CA GLU A 61 -6.29 8.15 -12.23
C GLU A 61 -6.21 8.86 -10.87
N PRO A 62 -6.16 8.11 -9.77
CA PRO A 62 -6.00 8.69 -8.45
C PRO A 62 -4.58 9.26 -8.29
N ASN A 63 -4.45 10.22 -7.40
CA ASN A 63 -3.15 10.78 -6.99
C ASN A 63 -2.41 9.89 -5.97
N VAL A 64 -2.75 8.61 -5.89
CA VAL A 64 -2.13 7.61 -5.00
C VAL A 64 -1.52 6.49 -5.82
N LEU A 65 -0.33 6.03 -5.42
CA LEU A 65 0.45 5.05 -6.17
C LEU A 65 0.00 3.62 -5.89
N GLY A 66 0.16 2.76 -6.89
CA GLY A 66 -0.06 1.32 -6.80
C GLY A 66 -1.41 0.85 -7.35
N LEU A 67 -1.39 -0.21 -8.16
CA LEU A 67 -2.59 -0.79 -8.81
C LEU A 67 -3.69 -1.22 -7.82
N TYR A 68 -3.30 -1.66 -6.61
CA TYR A 68 -4.25 -2.04 -5.56
C TYR A 68 -5.17 -0.88 -5.13
N GLN A 69 -4.77 0.36 -5.36
CA GLN A 69 -5.61 1.52 -5.09
C GLN A 69 -6.82 1.56 -6.03
N LEU A 70 -6.65 1.15 -7.30
CA LEU A 70 -7.77 1.04 -8.23
C LEU A 70 -8.76 -0.06 -7.80
N GLU A 71 -8.27 -1.16 -7.21
CA GLU A 71 -9.11 -2.20 -6.61
C GLU A 71 -9.94 -1.66 -5.43
N ASN A 72 -9.30 -0.90 -4.54
CA ASN A 72 -9.97 -0.26 -3.41
C ASN A 72 -11.01 0.78 -3.86
N ILE A 73 -10.65 1.63 -4.83
CA ILE A 73 -11.54 2.65 -5.41
C ILE A 73 -12.74 1.99 -6.07
N SER A 74 -12.52 0.95 -6.87
CA SER A 74 -13.60 0.21 -7.53
C SER A 74 -14.56 -0.42 -6.51
N THR A 75 -14.03 -0.96 -5.43
CA THR A 75 -14.84 -1.50 -4.32
C THR A 75 -15.63 -0.40 -3.62
N ALA A 76 -15.07 0.78 -3.43
CA ALA A 76 -15.76 1.93 -2.87
C ALA A 76 -16.88 2.43 -3.79
N ILE A 77 -16.61 2.51 -5.11
CA ILE A 77 -17.62 2.97 -6.10
C ILE A 77 -18.82 2.03 -6.12
N VAL A 78 -18.62 0.72 -6.26
CA VAL A 78 -19.74 -0.23 -6.26
C VAL A 78 -20.53 -0.17 -4.95
N THR A 79 -19.85 0.03 -3.82
CA THR A 79 -20.50 0.20 -2.52
C THR A 79 -21.41 1.41 -2.51
N LEU A 80 -20.93 2.56 -2.95
CA LEU A 80 -21.70 3.80 -3.02
C LEU A 80 -22.93 3.67 -3.94
N ARG A 81 -22.76 3.03 -5.10
CA ARG A 81 -23.85 2.84 -6.08
C ARG A 81 -24.93 1.87 -5.57
N ILE A 82 -24.53 0.83 -4.83
CA ILE A 82 -25.48 -0.13 -4.26
C ILE A 82 -26.26 0.45 -3.08
N LEU A 83 -25.65 1.34 -2.32
CA LEU A 83 -26.30 2.01 -1.19
C LEU A 83 -27.23 3.17 -1.63
N ASP A 84 -27.27 3.45 -2.91
CA ASP A 84 -28.17 4.44 -3.55
C ASP A 84 -28.13 5.83 -2.87
N PHE A 85 -26.91 6.29 -2.56
CA PHE A 85 -26.71 7.64 -2.00
C PHE A 85 -26.95 8.77 -3.01
N ASN A 86 -27.46 8.46 -4.21
CA ASN A 86 -27.66 9.41 -5.31
C ASN A 86 -26.42 10.28 -5.60
N ILE A 87 -25.23 9.64 -5.60
CA ILE A 87 -23.98 10.31 -5.85
C ILE A 87 -23.78 10.47 -7.36
N LYS A 88 -23.59 11.70 -7.82
CA LYS A 88 -23.31 12.00 -9.22
C LYS A 88 -21.89 11.56 -9.59
N ASP A 89 -21.68 11.13 -10.83
CA ASP A 89 -20.38 10.71 -11.35
C ASP A 89 -19.29 11.76 -11.17
N GLU A 90 -19.64 13.05 -11.27
CA GLU A 90 -18.71 14.15 -11.02
C GLU A 90 -18.20 14.20 -9.58
N ASN A 91 -19.00 13.79 -8.61
CA ASN A 91 -18.57 13.71 -7.22
C ASN A 91 -17.64 12.52 -6.99
N ILE A 92 -17.87 11.40 -7.69
CA ILE A 92 -16.95 10.25 -7.70
C ILE A 92 -15.59 10.67 -8.26
N LYS A 93 -15.56 11.33 -9.42
CA LYS A 93 -14.33 11.86 -10.05
C LYS A 93 -13.57 12.79 -9.12
N LYS A 94 -14.26 13.77 -8.51
CA LYS A 94 -13.66 14.69 -7.55
C LYS A 94 -13.12 13.95 -6.31
N GLY A 95 -13.86 12.96 -5.81
CA GLY A 95 -13.41 12.13 -4.69
C GLY A 95 -12.10 11.41 -5.00
N ILE A 96 -11.98 10.80 -6.18
CA ILE A 96 -10.77 10.10 -6.64
C ILE A 96 -9.57 11.05 -6.71
N GLN A 97 -9.74 12.24 -7.27
CA GLN A 97 -8.67 13.23 -7.40
C GLN A 97 -8.21 13.82 -6.05
N ASN A 98 -9.07 13.76 -5.02
CA ASN A 98 -8.79 14.28 -3.69
C ASN A 98 -8.47 13.18 -2.65
N ILE A 99 -8.18 11.94 -3.10
CA ILE A 99 -7.77 10.89 -2.18
C ILE A 99 -6.46 11.32 -1.50
N ASN A 100 -6.47 11.30 -0.17
CA ASN A 100 -5.28 11.49 0.65
C ASN A 100 -5.09 10.25 1.53
N ASN A 101 -4.25 9.34 1.07
CA ASN A 101 -3.93 8.09 1.77
C ASN A 101 -2.56 8.21 2.42
N ILE A 102 -2.54 8.69 3.66
CA ILE A 102 -1.29 8.88 4.41
C ILE A 102 -0.56 7.55 4.56
N ALA A 103 0.74 7.56 4.25
CA ALA A 103 1.63 6.41 4.34
C ALA A 103 1.13 5.16 3.56
N ARG A 104 0.64 5.37 2.34
CA ARG A 104 0.30 4.30 1.38
C ARG A 104 0.98 4.57 0.03
N LEU A 105 2.29 4.29 -0.03
CA LEU A 105 3.17 4.69 -1.13
C LEU A 105 3.10 6.20 -1.38
N GLN A 106 3.04 6.98 -0.30
CA GLN A 106 2.94 8.43 -0.37
C GLN A 106 4.30 9.03 -0.70
N GLU A 107 4.33 9.90 -1.72
CA GLU A 107 5.52 10.69 -2.02
C GLU A 107 5.64 11.87 -1.04
N ILE A 108 6.85 12.06 -0.53
CA ILE A 108 7.22 13.20 0.31
C ILE A 108 7.96 14.21 -0.56
N THR A 109 7.34 15.35 -0.79
CA THR A 109 7.84 16.41 -1.67
C THR A 109 8.44 17.61 -0.94
N ALA A 110 8.24 17.69 0.39
CA ALA A 110 8.71 18.81 1.22
C ALA A 110 9.04 18.35 2.65
N GLY A 111 9.71 19.19 3.40
CA GLY A 111 10.05 18.97 4.82
C GLY A 111 11.54 18.63 5.04
N ASN A 112 11.93 18.59 6.32
CA ASN A 112 13.32 18.46 6.71
C ASN A 112 13.98 17.17 6.19
N LEU A 113 13.28 16.04 6.25
CA LEU A 113 13.79 14.76 5.75
C LEU A 113 13.91 14.77 4.22
N LYS A 114 12.97 15.40 3.50
CA LYS A 114 13.05 15.54 2.05
C LYS A 114 14.28 16.35 1.63
N ASN A 115 14.65 17.38 2.38
CA ASN A 115 15.85 18.17 2.11
C ASN A 115 17.13 17.31 2.15
N LEU A 116 17.18 16.26 2.98
CA LEU A 116 18.30 15.32 3.05
C LEU A 116 18.33 14.37 1.83
N VAL A 117 17.16 14.02 1.30
CA VAL A 117 17.00 13.12 0.14
C VAL A 117 17.18 13.88 -1.19
N LYS A 118 17.10 15.21 -1.18
CA LYS A 118 17.28 16.11 -2.34
C LYS A 118 16.28 15.77 -3.47
N ASP A 119 16.80 15.65 -4.70
CA ASP A 119 15.99 15.43 -5.92
C ASP A 119 15.54 13.99 -6.12
N ASN A 120 15.93 13.06 -5.24
CA ASN A 120 15.57 11.66 -5.35
C ASN A 120 14.12 11.41 -4.95
N LEU A 121 13.52 10.35 -5.47
CA LEU A 121 12.18 9.92 -5.08
C LEU A 121 12.18 9.48 -3.61
N PHE A 122 11.32 10.09 -2.81
CA PHE A 122 11.19 9.80 -1.39
C PHE A 122 9.77 9.38 -1.06
N LEU A 123 9.60 8.14 -0.63
CA LEU A 123 8.30 7.54 -0.33
C LEU A 123 8.18 7.15 1.13
N ILE A 124 6.95 7.14 1.62
CA ILE A 124 6.59 6.49 2.89
C ILE A 124 5.45 5.49 2.66
N SER A 125 5.53 4.32 3.32
CA SER A 125 4.47 3.30 3.24
C SER A 125 4.39 2.50 4.53
N GLY A 126 3.25 2.55 5.20
CA GLY A 126 3.02 1.88 6.48
C GLY A 126 2.76 0.37 6.36
N ASP A 127 3.26 -0.29 5.31
CA ASP A 127 3.13 -1.72 5.10
C ASP A 127 3.89 -2.49 6.18
N HIS A 128 3.21 -3.43 6.84
CA HIS A 128 3.73 -4.09 8.04
C HIS A 128 3.34 -5.57 8.15
N ASN A 129 2.80 -6.14 7.08
CA ASN A 129 2.42 -7.55 6.96
C ASN A 129 2.84 -8.10 5.59
N GLU A 130 2.68 -9.39 5.38
CA GLU A 130 3.07 -10.06 4.14
C GLU A 130 2.41 -9.48 2.90
N ASP A 131 1.09 -9.24 2.95
CA ASP A 131 0.35 -8.72 1.78
C ASP A 131 0.80 -7.30 1.43
N GLY A 132 0.98 -6.42 2.43
CA GLY A 132 1.53 -5.08 2.24
C GLY A 132 2.95 -5.12 1.67
N ALA A 133 3.82 -6.00 2.20
CA ALA A 133 5.18 -6.17 1.70
C ALA A 133 5.20 -6.65 0.24
N ARG A 134 4.27 -7.53 -0.15
CA ARG A 134 4.15 -8.01 -1.53
C ARG A 134 3.77 -6.87 -2.48
N VAL A 135 2.73 -6.11 -2.11
CA VAL A 135 2.28 -4.94 -2.89
C VAL A 135 3.39 -3.88 -3.00
N LEU A 136 4.07 -3.59 -1.88
CA LEU A 136 5.23 -2.69 -1.87
C LEU A 136 6.32 -3.20 -2.82
N ASN A 137 6.69 -4.47 -2.71
CA ASN A 137 7.72 -5.06 -3.55
C ASN A 137 7.35 -5.01 -5.04
N ASP A 138 6.10 -5.33 -5.40
CA ASP A 138 5.62 -5.26 -6.79
C ASP A 138 5.77 -3.85 -7.37
N TYR A 139 5.43 -2.83 -6.58
CA TYR A 139 5.67 -1.44 -6.97
C TYR A 139 7.16 -1.14 -7.13
N LEU A 140 8.00 -1.53 -6.16
CA LEU A 140 9.45 -1.30 -6.21
C LEU A 140 10.09 -1.99 -7.43
N GLN A 141 9.64 -3.21 -7.79
CA GLN A 141 10.14 -3.92 -8.97
C GLN A 141 9.72 -3.30 -10.30
N SER A 142 8.67 -2.49 -10.34
CA SER A 142 8.25 -1.76 -11.55
C SER A 142 9.15 -0.55 -11.87
N LEU A 143 10.03 -0.16 -10.95
CA LEU A 143 10.93 0.99 -11.10
C LEU A 143 12.34 0.53 -11.51
N ASP A 144 12.91 1.17 -12.50
CA ASP A 144 14.30 0.92 -12.94
C ASP A 144 15.27 1.91 -12.27
N CYS A 145 15.53 1.69 -10.98
CA CYS A 145 16.45 2.49 -10.17
C CYS A 145 16.99 1.70 -8.99
N ASN A 146 18.02 2.21 -8.30
CA ASN A 146 18.42 1.68 -7.00
C ASN A 146 17.37 2.01 -5.94
N LYS A 147 17.12 1.07 -5.03
CA LYS A 147 16.11 1.17 -4.00
C LYS A 147 16.73 1.02 -2.63
N HIS A 148 16.52 2.00 -1.78
CA HIS A 148 17.00 2.03 -0.40
C HIS A 148 15.82 2.02 0.55
N ILE A 149 15.82 1.08 1.50
CA ILE A 149 14.73 0.92 2.47
C ILE A 149 15.19 1.32 3.85
N ILE A 150 14.42 2.15 4.53
CA ILE A 150 14.48 2.37 5.98
C ILE A 150 13.27 1.67 6.59
N VAL A 151 13.49 0.76 7.54
CA VAL A 151 12.41 -0.07 8.10
C VAL A 151 12.44 -0.13 9.62
N GLY A 152 11.27 0.06 10.22
CA GLY A 152 11.01 -0.20 11.64
C GLY A 152 9.65 -0.85 11.81
N MET A 153 9.54 -1.84 12.70
CA MET A 153 8.33 -2.66 12.82
C MET A 153 7.89 -2.83 14.28
N MET A 154 6.62 -3.10 14.48
CA MET A 154 6.07 -3.51 15.78
C MET A 154 6.45 -4.97 16.06
N ALA A 155 6.69 -5.32 17.34
CA ALA A 155 7.18 -6.65 17.73
C ALA A 155 6.17 -7.78 17.45
N ASN A 156 4.86 -7.47 17.41
CA ASN A 156 3.79 -8.44 17.19
C ASN A 156 3.51 -8.75 15.71
N LYS A 157 4.37 -8.29 14.78
CA LYS A 157 4.22 -8.55 13.34
C LYS A 157 5.03 -9.76 12.90
N ASP A 158 4.57 -10.40 11.82
CA ASP A 158 5.31 -11.49 11.18
C ASP A 158 6.44 -10.90 10.31
N HIS A 159 7.59 -10.69 10.96
CA HIS A 159 8.76 -10.12 10.30
C HIS A 159 9.31 -11.03 9.21
N GLU A 160 9.24 -12.36 9.39
CA GLU A 160 9.81 -13.30 8.43
C GLU A 160 9.03 -13.31 7.12
N SER A 161 7.70 -13.37 7.19
CA SER A 161 6.85 -13.29 6.00
C SER A 161 6.99 -11.94 5.29
N TYR A 162 7.11 -10.83 6.05
CA TYR A 162 7.40 -9.52 5.49
C TYR A 162 8.72 -9.49 4.72
N ILE A 163 9.80 -9.96 5.35
CA ILE A 163 11.16 -9.94 4.80
C ILE A 163 11.26 -10.78 3.52
N LYS A 164 10.62 -11.95 3.48
CA LYS A 164 10.62 -12.85 2.30
C LYS A 164 10.04 -12.20 1.04
N CYS A 165 9.18 -11.20 1.20
CA CYS A 165 8.59 -10.47 0.07
C CYS A 165 9.54 -9.42 -0.52
N ILE A 166 10.49 -8.91 0.25
CA ILE A 166 11.38 -7.80 -0.15
C ILE A 166 12.55 -8.36 -0.97
N LYS A 167 12.68 -7.90 -2.23
CA LYS A 167 13.68 -8.40 -3.19
C LYS A 167 14.33 -7.26 -3.97
N ASN A 168 15.55 -7.53 -4.48
CA ASN A 168 16.30 -6.62 -5.36
C ASN A 168 16.43 -5.20 -4.80
N ILE A 169 16.83 -5.11 -3.54
CA ILE A 169 17.01 -3.85 -2.81
C ILE A 169 18.51 -3.57 -2.65
N SER A 170 18.92 -2.34 -2.91
CA SER A 170 20.33 -1.90 -2.86
C SER A 170 20.84 -1.80 -1.43
N SER A 171 20.03 -1.31 -0.51
CA SER A 171 20.35 -1.29 0.93
C SER A 171 19.12 -1.28 1.82
N ILE A 172 19.26 -1.82 3.02
CA ILE A 172 18.24 -1.79 4.06
C ILE A 172 18.85 -1.20 5.33
N THR A 173 18.22 -0.19 5.92
CA THR A 173 18.59 0.34 7.22
C THR A 173 17.43 0.17 8.19
N THR A 174 17.65 -0.64 9.23
CA THR A 174 16.65 -0.81 10.29
C THR A 174 16.77 0.31 11.30
N VAL A 175 15.64 0.77 11.85
CA VAL A 175 15.59 1.86 12.83
C VAL A 175 14.68 1.51 14.01
N ASP A 176 14.90 2.19 15.13
CA ASP A 176 13.95 2.18 16.23
C ASP A 176 12.72 3.05 15.87
N ILE A 177 11.54 2.68 16.40
CA ILE A 177 10.35 3.52 16.28
C ILE A 177 10.24 4.35 17.57
N PRO A 178 10.38 5.67 17.51
CA PRO A 178 10.30 6.52 18.70
C PRO A 178 8.98 6.35 19.44
N ASN A 179 9.01 6.48 20.76
CA ASN A 179 7.82 6.47 21.62
C ASN A 179 6.92 5.22 21.49
N GLN A 180 7.44 4.11 20.95
CA GLN A 180 6.69 2.87 20.74
C GLN A 180 7.32 1.70 21.54
N PRO A 181 6.94 1.51 22.82
CA PRO A 181 7.54 0.48 23.68
C PRO A 181 7.32 -0.95 23.16
N ASN A 182 6.27 -1.15 22.35
CA ASN A 182 5.95 -2.44 21.72
C ASN A 182 6.60 -2.63 20.34
N ALA A 183 7.51 -1.75 19.92
CA ALA A 183 8.29 -1.96 18.71
C ALA A 183 9.42 -2.96 18.96
N ILE A 184 9.79 -3.71 17.92
CA ILE A 184 11.07 -4.44 17.94
C ILE A 184 12.19 -3.42 17.77
N SER A 185 13.27 -3.54 18.56
CA SER A 185 14.42 -2.63 18.37
C SER A 185 15.03 -2.82 16.99
N GLY A 186 15.49 -1.72 16.39
CA GLY A 186 16.14 -1.75 15.07
C GLY A 186 17.33 -2.70 15.02
N LYS A 187 18.09 -2.84 16.12
CA LYS A 187 19.18 -3.82 16.23
C LYS A 187 18.69 -5.26 16.07
N LYS A 188 17.64 -5.65 16.79
CA LYS A 188 17.03 -6.99 16.68
C LYS A 188 16.35 -7.21 15.32
N LEU A 189 15.77 -6.16 14.75
CA LEU A 189 15.17 -6.24 13.42
C LEU A 189 16.26 -6.44 12.35
N LYS A 190 17.41 -5.78 12.47
CA LYS A 190 18.58 -6.00 11.59
C LYS A 190 18.97 -7.46 11.53
N ASP A 191 19.02 -8.14 12.67
CA ASP A 191 19.43 -9.56 12.74
C ASP A 191 18.49 -10.47 11.94
N LYS A 192 17.21 -10.10 11.82
CA LYS A 192 16.25 -10.82 10.99
C LYS A 192 16.46 -10.62 9.49
N PHE A 193 17.05 -9.50 9.07
CA PHE A 193 17.39 -9.18 7.69
C PHE A 193 18.79 -9.65 7.28
N ASN A 194 19.54 -10.32 8.15
CA ASN A 194 20.97 -10.63 7.99
C ASN A 194 21.32 -11.47 6.74
N HIS A 195 20.35 -12.15 6.13
CA HIS A 195 20.51 -12.91 4.89
C HIS A 195 20.45 -12.03 3.62
N LEU A 196 20.07 -10.77 3.76
CA LEU A 196 20.06 -9.80 2.66
C LEU A 196 21.36 -8.98 2.65
N PRO A 197 21.80 -8.50 1.48
CA PRO A 197 22.99 -7.67 1.38
C PRO A 197 22.76 -6.26 1.95
N ASN A 198 23.85 -5.64 2.43
CA ASN A 198 23.89 -4.22 2.82
C ASN A 198 22.87 -3.82 3.89
N VAL A 199 22.68 -4.64 4.93
CA VAL A 199 21.80 -4.33 6.05
C VAL A 199 22.56 -3.60 7.16
N LYS A 200 22.10 -2.41 7.52
CA LYS A 200 22.64 -1.55 8.57
C LYS A 200 21.58 -1.27 9.63
N TYR A 201 22.00 -0.72 10.77
CA TYR A 201 21.14 -0.16 11.80
C TYR A 201 21.48 1.31 12.01
N ALA A 202 20.48 2.13 12.25
CA ALA A 202 20.63 3.50 12.71
C ALA A 202 19.62 3.78 13.84
N GLU A 203 19.97 4.70 14.74
CA GLU A 203 19.13 5.04 15.91
C GLU A 203 17.87 5.83 15.53
N SER A 204 17.89 6.54 14.40
CA SER A 204 16.78 7.33 13.92
C SER A 204 16.69 7.32 12.39
N VAL A 205 15.52 7.70 11.88
CA VAL A 205 15.29 7.87 10.43
C VAL A 205 16.27 8.89 9.85
N GLU A 206 16.50 10.01 10.52
CA GLU A 206 17.42 11.04 10.06
C GLU A 206 18.85 10.53 9.94
N MET A 207 19.34 9.78 10.93
CA MET A 207 20.66 9.15 10.89
C MET A 207 20.73 8.08 9.80
N ALA A 208 19.66 7.31 9.59
CA ALA A 208 19.57 6.34 8.52
C ALA A 208 19.74 7.03 7.15
N ILE A 209 18.97 8.09 6.89
CA ILE A 209 19.06 8.85 5.63
C ILE A 209 20.48 9.38 5.41
N LYS A 210 21.09 9.99 6.43
CA LYS A 210 22.47 10.51 6.35
C LYS A 210 23.53 9.44 6.09
N SER A 211 23.26 8.20 6.45
CA SER A 211 24.18 7.07 6.26
C SER A 211 24.07 6.38 4.90
N ILE A 212 23.07 6.71 4.11
CA ILE A 212 22.83 6.15 2.78
C ILE A 212 23.43 7.08 1.73
N GLU A 213 24.29 6.55 0.89
CA GLU A 213 24.81 7.26 -0.27
C GLU A 213 23.78 7.16 -1.41
N LEU A 214 23.00 8.21 -1.61
CA LEU A 214 22.01 8.30 -2.69
C LEU A 214 22.65 8.92 -3.94
N ASN A 215 22.56 8.22 -5.06
CA ASN A 215 22.88 8.75 -6.36
C ASN A 215 21.63 9.40 -6.99
N ARG A 216 21.84 10.21 -8.01
CA ARG A 216 20.71 10.83 -8.71
C ARG A 216 19.84 9.77 -9.38
N GLY A 217 18.54 9.82 -9.11
CA GLY A 217 17.55 8.88 -9.61
C GLY A 217 17.29 7.67 -8.71
N ASP A 218 17.99 7.54 -7.57
CA ASP A 218 17.69 6.52 -6.57
C ASP A 218 16.34 6.78 -5.90
N LEU A 219 15.77 5.71 -5.34
CA LEU A 219 14.56 5.77 -4.53
C LEU A 219 14.90 5.48 -3.08
N LEU A 220 14.38 6.30 -2.17
CA LEU A 220 14.36 6.04 -0.73
C LEU A 220 12.94 5.82 -0.26
N ILE A 221 12.70 4.76 0.51
CA ILE A 221 11.41 4.52 1.15
C ILE A 221 11.54 4.20 2.64
N ILE A 222 10.65 4.79 3.44
CA ILE A 222 10.44 4.45 4.85
C ILE A 222 9.23 3.55 4.95
N THR A 223 9.35 2.38 5.62
CA THR A 223 8.27 1.40 5.69
C THR A 223 8.31 0.55 6.97
N GLY A 224 7.37 -0.39 7.11
CA GLY A 224 7.28 -1.37 8.20
C GLY A 224 6.31 -1.00 9.32
N SER A 225 5.91 0.27 9.44
CA SER A 225 4.93 0.70 10.44
C SER A 225 4.32 2.06 10.11
N LEU A 226 3.02 2.21 10.32
CA LEU A 226 2.36 3.52 10.28
C LEU A 226 2.91 4.46 11.38
N TYR A 227 3.30 3.94 12.53
CA TYR A 227 3.90 4.75 13.60
C TYR A 227 5.23 5.36 13.16
N LEU A 228 6.06 4.58 12.44
CA LEU A 228 7.31 5.11 11.88
C LEU A 228 7.07 6.18 10.81
N CYS A 229 6.05 6.00 9.98
CA CYS A 229 5.71 6.95 8.92
C CYS A 229 5.08 8.25 9.44
N SER A 230 4.66 8.30 10.70
CA SER A 230 4.04 9.49 11.31
C SER A 230 5.04 10.39 12.05
N GLU A 231 6.27 9.96 12.24
CA GLU A 231 7.38 10.72 12.84
C GLU A 231 8.02 11.69 11.82
#